data_de6ef560f43b55342ad640eeaf5fcd5a
#
_entry.id   de6ef560f43b55342ad640eeaf5fcd5a
#
_cell.length_a   1.000
_cell.length_b   1.000
_cell.length_c   1.000
_cell.angle_alpha   90.00
_cell.angle_beta   90.00
_cell.angle_gamma   90.00
#
_symmetry.space_group_name_H-M   'P 1'
#
loop_
_entity.id
_entity.type
_entity.pdbx_description
1 polymer ?
#
loop_
_entity_poly.entity_id
_entity_poly.type
_entity_poly.pdbx_seq_one_letter_code
_entity_poly.pdbx_strand_id
1 'polypeptide(L)' 'MTLQLKVPNMACSACSEAIAKAVQAIDPTATVQADPKTKLVDIETQAAEAAIRTAITTAGYTISD' A
#
# COMPACT_ATOMS: atom_id res chain seq x y z
N MET A 1 -10.16 -9.41 -2.22
CA MET A 1 -9.95 -8.59 -3.42
C MET A 1 -8.47 -8.27 -3.54
N THR A 2 -7.91 -8.39 -4.72
CA THR A 2 -6.50 -8.12 -4.96
C THR A 2 -6.36 -6.79 -5.68
N LEU A 3 -5.52 -5.91 -5.12
CA LEU A 3 -5.25 -4.59 -5.69
C LEU A 3 -3.78 -4.50 -6.06
N GLN A 4 -3.50 -3.86 -7.18
CA GLN A 4 -2.14 -3.50 -7.55
C GLN A 4 -2.08 -1.99 -7.74
N LEU A 5 -1.24 -1.34 -6.93
CA LEU A 5 -1.09 0.11 -6.94
C LEU A 5 0.35 0.47 -7.23
N LYS A 6 0.55 1.61 -7.88
CA LYS A 6 1.89 2.13 -8.10
C LYS A 6 2.15 3.31 -7.18
N VAL A 7 3.25 3.25 -6.42
CA VAL A 7 3.63 4.29 -5.47
C VAL A 7 5.01 4.81 -5.85
N PRO A 8 5.08 5.82 -6.75
CA PRO A 8 6.36 6.28 -7.30
C PRO A 8 7.34 6.81 -6.27
N ASN A 9 6.84 7.31 -5.14
CA ASN A 9 7.73 7.84 -4.10
C ASN A 9 8.08 6.82 -3.02
N MET A 10 7.82 5.55 -3.25
CA MET A 10 8.29 4.48 -2.38
C MET A 10 9.75 4.17 -2.74
N ALA A 11 10.67 4.66 -1.93
CA ALA A 11 12.09 4.66 -2.29
C ALA A 11 12.92 3.58 -1.58
N CYS A 12 12.43 2.97 -0.51
CA CYS A 12 13.22 2.03 0.29
C CYS A 12 12.32 1.04 1.05
N SER A 13 12.96 0.06 1.68
CA SER A 13 12.23 -0.97 2.43
C SER A 13 11.45 -0.39 3.61
N ALA A 14 11.95 0.68 4.22
CA ALA A 14 11.22 1.34 5.30
C ALA A 14 9.90 1.93 4.80
N CYS A 15 9.90 2.44 3.58
CA CYS A 15 8.68 2.93 2.94
C CYS A 15 7.69 1.80 2.69
N SER A 16 8.19 0.64 2.22
CA SER A 16 7.36 -0.54 2.02
C SER A 16 6.70 -0.99 3.31
N GLU A 17 7.46 -0.98 4.42
CA GLU A 17 6.92 -1.35 5.73
C GLU A 17 5.87 -0.35 6.20
N ALA A 18 6.10 0.94 5.98
CA ALA A 18 5.15 1.98 6.37
C ALA A 18 3.82 1.80 5.62
N ILE A 19 3.89 1.49 4.33
CA ILE A 19 2.70 1.23 3.52
C ILE A 19 1.96 -0.01 4.03
N ALA A 20 2.70 -1.09 4.32
CA ALA A 20 2.10 -2.31 4.85
C ALA A 20 1.39 -2.04 6.18
N LYS A 21 2.01 -1.29 7.06
CA LYS A 21 1.40 -0.95 8.35
C LYS A 21 0.15 -0.10 8.18
N ALA A 22 0.17 0.85 7.25
CA ALA A 22 -0.99 1.69 6.98
C ALA A 22 -2.17 0.85 6.49
N VAL A 23 -1.92 -0.11 5.61
CA VAL A 23 -2.97 -1.00 5.10
C VAL A 23 -3.48 -1.91 6.20
N GLN A 24 -2.59 -2.46 7.02
CA GLN A 24 -2.96 -3.38 8.09
C GLN A 24 -3.73 -2.67 9.21
N ALA A 25 -3.57 -1.36 9.36
CA ALA A 25 -4.37 -0.59 10.29
C ALA A 25 -5.85 -0.54 9.86
N ILE A 26 -6.11 -0.63 8.55
CA ILE A 26 -7.47 -0.68 8.01
C ILE A 26 -8.00 -2.11 8.03
N ASP A 27 -7.16 -3.07 7.64
CA ASP A 27 -7.52 -4.48 7.59
C ASP A 27 -6.37 -5.32 8.13
N PRO A 28 -6.44 -5.75 9.39
CA PRO A 28 -5.36 -6.55 9.99
C PRO A 28 -5.08 -7.87 9.29
N THR A 29 -6.03 -8.36 8.49
CA THR A 29 -5.85 -9.61 7.75
C THR A 29 -5.28 -9.40 6.35
N ALA A 30 -5.06 -8.15 5.94
CA ALA A 30 -4.56 -7.85 4.62
C ALA A 30 -3.12 -8.34 4.44
N THR A 31 -2.83 -8.81 3.23
CA THR A 31 -1.47 -9.18 2.82
C THR A 31 -0.95 -8.09 1.89
N VAL A 32 0.23 -7.57 2.19
CA VAL A 32 0.83 -6.48 1.42
C VAL A 32 2.21 -6.91 0.96
N GLN A 33 2.44 -6.79 -0.35
CA GLN A 33 3.75 -7.01 -0.94
C GLN A 33 4.14 -5.75 -1.70
N ALA A 34 5.07 -5.00 -1.15
CA ALA A 34 5.54 -3.74 -1.73
C ALA A 34 6.98 -3.90 -2.20
N ASP A 35 7.23 -3.51 -3.44
CA ASP A 35 8.56 -3.60 -4.04
C ASP A 35 9.06 -2.19 -4.36
N PRO A 36 10.06 -1.68 -3.60
CA PRO A 36 10.59 -0.34 -3.86
C PRO A 36 11.32 -0.21 -5.18
N LYS A 37 11.74 -1.31 -5.78
CA LYS A 37 12.42 -1.26 -7.08
C LYS A 37 11.45 -1.01 -8.22
N THR A 38 10.32 -1.71 -8.23
CA THR A 38 9.31 -1.56 -9.27
C THR A 38 8.29 -0.49 -8.93
N LYS A 39 8.24 -0.05 -7.67
CA LYS A 39 7.25 0.88 -7.14
C LYS A 39 5.84 0.31 -7.11
N LEU A 40 5.71 -0.99 -7.20
CA LEU A 40 4.41 -1.66 -7.18
C LEU A 40 4.09 -2.20 -5.81
N VAL A 41 2.83 -2.09 -5.43
CA VAL A 41 2.30 -2.60 -4.17
C VAL A 41 1.14 -3.52 -4.51
N ASP A 42 1.28 -4.79 -4.15
CA ASP A 42 0.21 -5.78 -4.32
C ASP A 42 -0.44 -5.99 -2.96
N ILE A 43 -1.75 -5.80 -2.91
CA ILE A 43 -2.51 -5.87 -1.66
C ILE A 43 -3.66 -6.84 -1.84
N GLU A 44 -3.75 -7.82 -0.93
CA GLU A 44 -4.90 -8.68 -0.86
C GLU A 44 -5.68 -8.33 0.40
N THR A 45 -6.93 -7.89 0.25
CA THR A 45 -7.72 -7.33 1.33
C THR A 45 -9.20 -7.51 1.11
N GLN A 46 -9.95 -7.49 2.22
CA GLN A 46 -11.41 -7.44 2.22
C GLN A 46 -11.92 -6.00 2.28
N ALA A 47 -11.06 -5.04 2.58
CA ALA A 47 -11.45 -3.64 2.67
C ALA A 47 -11.69 -3.05 1.27
N ALA A 48 -12.45 -1.95 1.22
CA ALA A 48 -12.71 -1.26 -0.03
C ALA A 48 -11.44 -0.59 -0.55
N GLU A 49 -11.28 -0.53 -1.86
CA GLU A 49 -10.11 0.08 -2.49
C GLU A 49 -9.93 1.53 -2.04
N ALA A 50 -11.02 2.29 -1.94
CA ALA A 50 -10.96 3.69 -1.52
C ALA A 50 -10.36 3.83 -0.11
N ALA A 51 -10.69 2.92 0.80
CA ALA A 51 -10.14 2.94 2.16
C ALA A 51 -8.64 2.66 2.14
N ILE A 52 -8.20 1.73 1.31
CA ILE A 52 -6.78 1.38 1.17
C ILE A 52 -5.99 2.56 0.57
N ARG A 53 -6.52 3.18 -0.48
CA ARG A 53 -5.88 4.35 -1.10
C ARG A 53 -5.75 5.49 -0.10
N THR A 54 -6.80 5.75 0.66
CA THR A 54 -6.79 6.80 1.68
C THR A 54 -5.74 6.52 2.76
N ALA A 55 -5.63 5.27 3.20
CA ALA A 55 -4.64 4.89 4.21
C ALA A 55 -3.21 5.16 3.70
N ILE A 56 -2.92 4.80 2.47
CA ILE A 56 -1.60 4.99 1.88
C ILE A 56 -1.27 6.47 1.70
N THR A 57 -2.23 7.26 1.19
CA THR A 57 -2.00 8.70 0.99
C THR A 57 -1.89 9.44 2.32
N THR A 58 -2.64 9.03 3.34
CA THR A 58 -2.54 9.59 4.68
C THR A 58 -1.16 9.32 5.29
N ALA A 59 -0.55 8.19 4.95
CA ALA A 59 0.80 7.86 5.41
C ALA A 59 1.89 8.68 4.70
N GLY A 60 1.53 9.51 3.72
CA GLY A 60 2.47 10.39 3.05
C GLY A 60 2.94 9.90 1.69
N TYR A 61 2.28 8.89 1.12
CA TYR A 61 2.66 8.32 -0.17
C TYR A 61 1.67 8.70 -1.26
N THR A 62 2.17 8.84 -2.49
CA THR A 62 1.35 9.16 -3.65
C THR A 62 1.06 7.90 -4.43
N ILE A 63 -0.18 7.74 -4.85
CA ILE A 63 -0.57 6.61 -5.70
C ILE A 63 -0.71 7.11 -7.13
N SER A 64 -0.01 6.43 -8.04
CA SER A 64 -0.07 6.71 -9.47
C SER A 64 -0.48 5.43 -10.17
N ASP A 65 -1.69 5.35 -10.66
CA ASP A 65 -2.19 4.15 -11.33
C ASP A 65 -2.56 4.38 -12.79
#